data_3637beaa4075715de5ecd4700397a4c9
#
_entry.id   3637beaa4075715de5ecd4700397a4c9
#
_cell.length_a   1.000
_cell.length_b   1.000
_cell.length_c   1.000
_cell.angle_alpha   90.00
_cell.angle_beta   90.00
_cell.angle_gamma   90.00
#
_symmetry.space_group_name_H-M   'P 1'
#
loop_
_entity.id
_entity.type
_entity.pdbx_description
1 polymer ?
#
loop_
_entity_poly.entity_id
_entity_poly.type
_entity_poly.pdbx_seq_one_letter_code
_entity_poly.pdbx_strand_id
1 'polypeptide(L)'
;MQNKEQYVPTHEYIIKRWKDGLRTKSHPDYPLPYPFEPPCVDGAFKCMFYWDTFYTNRGMILDGYIQYAIWNTDNLIYLLNEHGFVPNSNSYPGMKNSQPPYLQYMIRDVYEITQDKVWLKQAYIALKKEYDFWMTKRMTPVGLNQYLHNEKTDDDDVAFYDYVCTRIEQLDKNAPRDFKIRVGRGYHAAGESGLDFSPRFHYDGVDIVEVDLNAHLYAMEGYLAELAKEFEPELEEKFLAAQKKRKQLMDQLMLCEDGLYYDYNFNKKGIQQREFNFTGQFVPFIVGLSNDKEAARKLLKGVEFSHGIAATGPFSYGFDYQAAYPFSFPYDNALAFWALTKLGMKEEYTRVGYKYLDMCSTSFNKDHHLWEAYDATKPGRAEKKEYPATEMLGWTAGVYQWVYYYFFLDKKLSY
;
A
#
# COMPACT_ATOMS: atom_id res chain seq x y z
N MET A 1 -17.39 -23.84 7.79
CA MET A 1 -17.63 -22.49 7.23
C MET A 1 -18.37 -21.70 8.29
N GLN A 2 -17.89 -20.50 8.60
CA GLN A 2 -18.61 -19.60 9.51
C GLN A 2 -19.95 -19.17 8.88
N ASN A 3 -20.91 -18.78 9.70
CA ASN A 3 -22.23 -18.39 9.23
C ASN A 3 -22.14 -17.06 8.46
N LYS A 4 -22.47 -17.06 7.17
CA LYS A 4 -22.47 -15.89 6.28
C LYS A 4 -23.31 -14.73 6.85
N GLU A 5 -24.41 -15.04 7.53
CA GLU A 5 -25.40 -14.05 7.96
C GLU A 5 -24.83 -12.98 8.90
N GLN A 6 -23.83 -13.31 9.71
CA GLN A 6 -23.20 -12.34 10.62
C GLN A 6 -22.45 -11.22 9.87
N TYR A 7 -22.08 -11.42 8.61
CA TYR A 7 -21.34 -10.47 7.79
C TYR A 7 -22.23 -9.64 6.85
N VAL A 8 -23.47 -10.10 6.61
CA VAL A 8 -24.41 -9.46 5.68
C VAL A 8 -24.67 -7.98 6.04
N PRO A 9 -24.92 -7.61 7.32
CA PRO A 9 -25.20 -6.21 7.65
C PRO A 9 -24.08 -5.26 7.25
N THR A 10 -22.81 -5.63 7.48
CA THR A 10 -21.64 -4.83 7.08
C THR A 10 -21.51 -4.75 5.56
N HIS A 11 -21.68 -5.88 4.87
CA HIS A 11 -21.65 -5.95 3.40
C HIS A 11 -22.71 -5.04 2.77
N GLU A 12 -23.97 -5.11 3.21
CA GLU A 12 -25.05 -4.27 2.68
C GLU A 12 -24.86 -2.79 3.00
N TYR A 13 -24.33 -2.47 4.17
CA TYR A 13 -23.96 -1.10 4.53
C TYR A 13 -22.96 -0.52 3.55
N ILE A 14 -21.87 -1.24 3.25
CA ILE A 14 -20.84 -0.81 2.32
C ILE A 14 -21.44 -0.51 0.94
N ILE A 15 -22.23 -1.44 0.37
CA ILE A 15 -22.86 -1.25 -0.94
C ILE A 15 -23.68 0.04 -0.99
N LYS A 16 -24.45 0.33 0.06
CA LYS A 16 -25.29 1.54 0.11
C LYS A 16 -24.47 2.82 0.23
N ARG A 17 -23.34 2.76 0.93
CA ARG A 17 -22.53 3.95 1.28
C ARG A 17 -21.60 4.42 0.15
N TRP A 18 -21.25 3.59 -0.85
CA TRP A 18 -20.37 4.03 -1.93
C TRP A 18 -20.82 5.35 -2.59
N LYS A 19 -22.15 5.52 -2.80
CA LYS A 19 -22.70 6.74 -3.40
C LYS A 19 -22.53 7.99 -2.54
N ASP A 20 -22.48 7.82 -1.23
CA ASP A 20 -22.38 8.95 -0.29
C ASP A 20 -20.95 9.49 -0.24
N GLY A 21 -19.95 8.65 -0.54
CA GLY A 21 -18.53 9.00 -0.61
C GLY A 21 -18.16 9.79 -1.87
N LEU A 22 -18.85 9.54 -3.00
CA LEU A 22 -18.48 10.10 -4.29
C LEU A 22 -18.44 11.65 -4.27
N ARG A 23 -17.33 12.20 -4.69
CA ARG A 23 -17.13 13.66 -4.84
C ARG A 23 -17.08 14.03 -6.32
N THR A 24 -17.87 15.03 -6.69
CA THR A 24 -17.91 15.61 -8.05
C THR A 24 -17.04 16.85 -8.19
N LYS A 25 -16.51 17.36 -7.08
CA LYS A 25 -15.64 18.55 -7.04
C LYS A 25 -14.43 18.26 -6.18
N SER A 26 -13.26 18.45 -6.72
CA SER A 26 -11.98 18.44 -6.02
C SER A 26 -11.61 19.84 -5.49
N HIS A 27 -10.51 19.90 -4.74
CA HIS A 27 -9.97 21.19 -4.28
C HIS A 27 -9.60 22.06 -5.51
N PRO A 28 -9.92 23.38 -5.49
CA PRO A 28 -9.64 24.28 -6.63
C PRO A 28 -8.19 24.28 -7.10
N ASP A 29 -7.24 24.20 -6.16
CA ASP A 29 -5.81 24.23 -6.46
C ASP A 29 -5.27 22.89 -6.97
N TYR A 30 -6.04 21.81 -6.80
CA TYR A 30 -5.67 20.43 -7.21
C TYR A 30 -6.85 19.74 -7.88
N PRO A 31 -7.28 20.25 -9.04
CA PRO A 31 -8.48 19.78 -9.72
C PRO A 31 -8.29 18.34 -10.26
N LEU A 32 -9.38 17.59 -10.22
CA LEU A 32 -9.50 16.29 -10.87
C LEU A 32 -10.54 16.36 -11.98
N PRO A 33 -10.30 15.73 -13.14
CA PRO A 33 -11.22 15.80 -14.28
C PRO A 33 -12.51 14.97 -14.07
N TYR A 34 -12.46 13.96 -13.22
CA TYR A 34 -13.60 13.05 -12.99
C TYR A 34 -14.03 13.05 -11.53
N PRO A 35 -15.27 12.62 -11.23
CA PRO A 35 -15.66 12.29 -9.87
C PRO A 35 -14.71 11.27 -9.24
N PHE A 36 -14.55 11.32 -7.91
CA PHE A 36 -13.62 10.46 -7.20
C PHE A 36 -14.16 10.04 -5.83
N GLU A 37 -13.65 8.93 -5.31
CA GLU A 37 -13.95 8.46 -3.97
C GLU A 37 -12.79 8.79 -3.03
N PRO A 38 -12.98 9.67 -2.02
CA PRO A 38 -11.99 9.87 -0.96
C PRO A 38 -12.04 8.71 0.04
N PRO A 39 -11.04 8.55 0.91
CA PRO A 39 -11.05 7.52 1.94
C PRO A 39 -12.24 7.57 2.90
N CYS A 40 -12.77 8.76 3.17
CA CYS A 40 -13.89 8.94 4.10
C CYS A 40 -15.05 9.72 3.51
N VAL A 41 -16.28 9.34 3.88
CA VAL A 41 -17.48 10.12 3.56
C VAL A 41 -17.47 11.45 4.30
N ASP A 42 -17.33 11.43 5.63
CA ASP A 42 -17.46 12.61 6.51
C ASP A 42 -16.24 12.81 7.42
N GLY A 43 -15.10 12.25 7.09
CA GLY A 43 -13.90 12.29 7.91
C GLY A 43 -12.87 13.37 7.50
N ALA A 44 -11.67 13.21 8.05
CA ALA A 44 -10.55 14.12 7.81
C ALA A 44 -9.96 13.98 6.39
N PHE A 45 -10.07 12.80 5.78
CA PHE A 45 -9.46 12.49 4.48
C PHE A 45 -10.43 12.80 3.33
N LYS A 46 -10.41 14.04 2.85
CA LYS A 46 -11.33 14.56 1.80
C LYS A 46 -10.72 14.55 0.40
N CYS A 47 -9.46 14.15 0.29
CA CYS A 47 -8.71 14.10 -0.96
C CYS A 47 -8.63 12.68 -1.48
N MET A 48 -8.31 12.51 -2.75
CA MET A 48 -7.98 11.23 -3.32
C MET A 48 -6.55 10.86 -2.93
N PHE A 49 -6.32 9.65 -2.41
CA PHE A 49 -5.00 9.11 -2.08
C PHE A 49 -4.66 7.98 -3.03
N TYR A 50 -3.39 7.84 -3.39
CA TYR A 50 -2.97 6.95 -4.45
C TYR A 50 -3.21 5.47 -4.13
N TRP A 51 -2.50 4.90 -3.18
CA TRP A 51 -2.61 3.45 -2.92
C TRP A 51 -3.91 3.03 -2.25
N ASP A 52 -4.54 3.93 -1.46
CA ASP A 52 -5.88 3.73 -0.88
C ASP A 52 -6.92 3.44 -1.97
N THR A 53 -6.80 4.16 -3.09
CA THR A 53 -7.68 4.02 -4.25
C THR A 53 -7.67 2.62 -4.82
N PHE A 54 -6.53 1.91 -4.79
CA PHE A 54 -6.48 0.52 -5.26
C PHE A 54 -7.42 -0.38 -4.45
N TYR A 55 -7.32 -0.33 -3.13
CA TYR A 55 -8.17 -1.17 -2.27
C TYR A 55 -9.65 -0.78 -2.37
N THR A 56 -9.93 0.51 -2.44
CA THR A 56 -11.27 1.06 -2.65
C THR A 56 -11.87 0.57 -3.97
N ASN A 57 -11.14 0.69 -5.06
CA ASN A 57 -11.57 0.26 -6.40
C ASN A 57 -11.93 -1.23 -6.44
N ARG A 58 -11.18 -2.09 -5.74
CA ARG A 58 -11.50 -3.52 -5.70
C ARG A 58 -12.87 -3.81 -5.10
N GLY A 59 -13.22 -3.14 -3.99
CA GLY A 59 -14.56 -3.25 -3.41
C GLY A 59 -15.64 -2.72 -4.36
N MET A 60 -15.41 -1.55 -4.94
CA MET A 60 -16.36 -0.92 -5.89
C MET A 60 -16.62 -1.78 -7.11
N ILE A 61 -15.58 -2.38 -7.70
CA ILE A 61 -15.71 -3.29 -8.85
C ILE A 61 -16.55 -4.50 -8.49
N LEU A 62 -16.30 -5.11 -7.34
CA LEU A 62 -17.02 -6.29 -6.87
C LEU A 62 -18.51 -5.98 -6.63
N ASP A 63 -18.81 -4.80 -6.09
CA ASP A 63 -20.16 -4.31 -5.83
C ASP A 63 -20.87 -3.74 -7.09
N GLY A 64 -20.20 -3.73 -8.26
CA GLY A 64 -20.78 -3.26 -9.53
C GLY A 64 -20.65 -1.76 -9.78
N TYR A 65 -19.91 -1.01 -8.96
CA TYR A 65 -19.62 0.42 -9.16
C TYR A 65 -18.41 0.63 -10.09
N ILE A 66 -18.40 -0.06 -11.22
CA ILE A 66 -17.26 -0.14 -12.16
C ILE A 66 -16.86 1.26 -12.66
N GLN A 67 -17.84 2.12 -13.01
CA GLN A 67 -17.55 3.45 -13.50
C GLN A 67 -16.78 4.32 -12.48
N TYR A 68 -16.98 4.11 -11.18
CA TYR A 68 -16.25 4.84 -10.13
C TYR A 68 -14.78 4.41 -10.10
N ALA A 69 -14.52 3.11 -10.23
CA ALA A 69 -13.15 2.60 -10.31
C ALA A 69 -12.41 3.09 -11.57
N ILE A 70 -13.12 3.21 -12.71
CA ILE A 70 -12.57 3.81 -13.94
C ILE A 70 -12.21 5.27 -13.70
N TRP A 71 -13.13 6.10 -13.17
CA TRP A 71 -12.87 7.50 -12.87
C TRP A 71 -11.71 7.71 -11.90
N ASN A 72 -11.65 6.90 -10.85
CA ASN A 72 -10.55 6.94 -9.89
C ASN A 72 -9.21 6.65 -10.58
N THR A 73 -9.15 5.62 -11.43
CA THR A 73 -7.92 5.26 -12.16
C THR A 73 -7.55 6.35 -13.17
N ASP A 74 -8.50 6.92 -13.89
CA ASP A 74 -8.28 8.00 -14.86
C ASP A 74 -7.79 9.29 -14.17
N ASN A 75 -8.28 9.58 -12.96
CA ASN A 75 -7.79 10.70 -12.16
C ASN A 75 -6.32 10.53 -11.78
N LEU A 76 -5.88 9.30 -11.41
CA LEU A 76 -4.46 9.04 -11.12
C LEU A 76 -3.60 9.14 -12.39
N ILE A 77 -4.10 8.67 -13.54
CA ILE A 77 -3.43 8.85 -14.84
C ILE A 77 -3.33 10.34 -15.19
N TYR A 78 -4.36 11.12 -14.93
CA TYR A 78 -4.33 12.58 -15.13
C TYR A 78 -3.25 13.22 -14.24
N LEU A 79 -3.23 12.94 -12.93
CA LEU A 79 -2.22 13.47 -12.02
C LEU A 79 -0.79 13.09 -12.43
N LEU A 80 -0.58 11.85 -12.86
CA LEU A 80 0.70 11.39 -13.41
C LEU A 80 1.12 12.20 -14.65
N ASN A 81 0.18 12.48 -15.54
CA ASN A 81 0.47 13.24 -16.75
C ASN A 81 0.82 14.70 -16.46
N GLU A 82 0.14 15.32 -15.48
CA GLU A 82 0.38 16.71 -15.09
C GLU A 82 1.68 16.90 -14.29
N HIS A 83 2.03 15.95 -13.42
CA HIS A 83 3.13 16.12 -12.46
C HIS A 83 4.36 15.27 -12.77
N GLY A 84 4.27 14.31 -13.71
CA GLY A 84 5.35 13.39 -14.04
C GLY A 84 5.52 12.22 -13.04
N PHE A 85 4.67 12.14 -12.04
CA PHE A 85 4.55 11.04 -11.08
C PHE A 85 3.11 11.01 -10.52
N VAL A 86 2.71 9.90 -9.93
CA VAL A 86 1.43 9.85 -9.19
C VAL A 86 1.65 10.40 -7.79
N PRO A 87 1.04 11.55 -7.42
CA PRO A 87 1.19 12.11 -6.09
C PRO A 87 0.55 11.22 -5.02
N ASN A 88 1.04 11.32 -3.79
CA ASN A 88 0.45 10.69 -2.61
C ASN A 88 -1.06 11.01 -2.50
N SER A 89 -1.41 12.29 -2.70
CA SER A 89 -2.81 12.73 -2.76
C SER A 89 -2.94 14.01 -3.59
N ASN A 90 -4.15 14.32 -4.07
CA ASN A 90 -4.44 15.59 -4.72
C ASN A 90 -4.68 16.72 -3.69
N SER A 91 -3.74 16.90 -2.77
CA SER A 91 -3.73 17.97 -1.77
C SER A 91 -2.31 18.33 -1.38
N TYR A 92 -2.08 19.60 -1.00
CA TYR A 92 -0.84 19.98 -0.34
C TYR A 92 -0.87 19.51 1.14
N PRO A 93 0.15 18.81 1.67
CA PRO A 93 1.50 18.57 1.12
C PRO A 93 1.67 17.28 0.30
N GLY A 94 0.61 16.49 0.10
CA GLY A 94 0.66 15.18 -0.58
C GLY A 94 1.17 15.20 -2.03
N MET A 95 1.11 16.38 -2.68
CA MET A 95 1.65 16.60 -4.03
C MET A 95 3.18 16.51 -4.15
N LYS A 96 3.91 16.37 -3.04
CA LYS A 96 5.38 16.36 -3.07
C LYS A 96 5.99 14.96 -2.98
N ASN A 97 5.21 13.96 -2.61
CA ASN A 97 5.63 12.56 -2.52
C ASN A 97 4.73 11.70 -3.39
N SER A 98 5.23 10.54 -3.84
CA SER A 98 4.39 9.48 -4.37
C SER A 98 3.88 8.57 -3.25
N GLN A 99 3.36 7.42 -3.60
CA GLN A 99 3.05 6.28 -2.73
C GLN A 99 3.42 4.97 -3.45
N PRO A 100 3.28 3.79 -2.83
CA PRO A 100 3.57 2.52 -3.49
C PRO A 100 2.89 2.41 -4.87
N PRO A 101 3.59 1.88 -5.91
CA PRO A 101 3.15 1.95 -7.31
C PRO A 101 2.04 0.93 -7.64
N TYR A 102 0.82 1.23 -7.21
CA TYR A 102 -0.36 0.38 -7.40
C TYR A 102 -1.13 0.63 -8.70
N LEU A 103 -0.78 1.66 -9.50
CA LEU A 103 -1.48 1.98 -10.74
C LEU A 103 -1.53 0.79 -11.70
N GLN A 104 -0.46 0.02 -11.80
CA GLN A 104 -0.40 -1.20 -12.61
C GLN A 104 -1.53 -2.19 -12.30
N TYR A 105 -1.88 -2.36 -11.03
CA TYR A 105 -2.95 -3.28 -10.60
C TYR A 105 -4.34 -2.70 -10.91
N MET A 106 -4.52 -1.39 -10.74
CA MET A 106 -5.77 -0.70 -11.10
C MET A 106 -6.02 -0.75 -12.61
N ILE A 107 -4.97 -0.60 -13.41
CA ILE A 107 -5.06 -0.75 -14.87
C ILE A 107 -5.49 -2.17 -15.25
N ARG A 108 -4.91 -3.20 -14.61
CA ARG A 108 -5.34 -4.59 -14.84
C ARG A 108 -6.80 -4.80 -14.46
N ASP A 109 -7.22 -4.35 -13.27
CA ASP A 109 -8.59 -4.50 -12.78
C ASP A 109 -9.61 -3.86 -13.75
N VAL A 110 -9.34 -2.62 -14.20
CA VAL A 110 -10.22 -1.91 -15.14
C VAL A 110 -10.25 -2.60 -16.51
N TYR A 111 -9.09 -2.99 -17.04
CA TYR A 111 -9.04 -3.65 -18.35
C TYR A 111 -9.70 -5.02 -18.34
N GLU A 112 -9.54 -5.80 -17.28
CA GLU A 112 -10.18 -7.12 -17.15
C GLU A 112 -11.70 -7.03 -17.33
N ILE A 113 -12.31 -5.95 -16.85
CA ILE A 113 -13.75 -5.78 -16.89
C ILE A 113 -14.22 -5.12 -18.18
N THR A 114 -13.49 -4.09 -18.64
CA THR A 114 -13.92 -3.27 -19.78
C THR A 114 -13.52 -3.86 -21.12
N GLN A 115 -12.42 -4.59 -21.19
CA GLN A 115 -11.78 -5.10 -22.41
C GLN A 115 -11.52 -3.99 -23.45
N ASP A 116 -11.43 -2.72 -22.98
CA ASP A 116 -11.19 -1.56 -23.85
C ASP A 116 -9.70 -1.41 -24.16
N LYS A 117 -9.28 -1.89 -25.32
CA LYS A 117 -7.90 -1.81 -25.80
C LYS A 117 -7.43 -0.39 -26.11
N VAL A 118 -8.35 0.52 -26.47
CA VAL A 118 -8.01 1.93 -26.74
C VAL A 118 -7.61 2.60 -25.43
N TRP A 119 -8.41 2.42 -24.40
CA TRP A 119 -8.11 2.87 -23.05
C TRP A 119 -6.82 2.22 -22.51
N LEU A 120 -6.66 0.90 -22.67
CA LEU A 120 -5.46 0.17 -22.21
C LEU A 120 -4.17 0.73 -22.83
N LYS A 121 -4.19 1.09 -24.12
CA LYS A 121 -3.02 1.71 -24.77
C LYS A 121 -2.65 3.04 -24.13
N GLN A 122 -3.63 3.87 -23.78
CA GLN A 122 -3.37 5.14 -23.08
C GLN A 122 -2.85 4.90 -21.66
N ALA A 123 -3.42 3.94 -20.94
CA ALA A 123 -2.97 3.53 -19.61
C ALA A 123 -1.54 2.95 -19.65
N TYR A 124 -1.19 2.20 -20.70
CA TYR A 124 0.19 1.71 -20.92
C TYR A 124 1.19 2.85 -21.06
N ILE A 125 0.84 3.89 -21.85
CA ILE A 125 1.70 5.07 -22.01
C ILE A 125 1.90 5.78 -20.66
N ALA A 126 0.85 5.89 -19.87
CA ALA A 126 0.92 6.46 -18.52
C ALA A 126 1.78 5.58 -17.59
N LEU A 127 1.59 4.27 -17.60
CA LEU A 127 2.37 3.35 -16.76
C LEU A 127 3.87 3.40 -17.07
N LYS A 128 4.26 3.59 -18.35
CA LYS A 128 5.68 3.83 -18.71
C LYS A 128 6.22 5.11 -18.07
N LYS A 129 5.41 6.19 -17.99
CA LYS A 129 5.84 7.43 -17.32
C LYS A 129 6.05 7.23 -15.82
N GLU A 130 5.15 6.47 -15.16
CA GLU A 130 5.32 6.14 -13.76
C GLU A 130 6.59 5.31 -13.53
N TYR A 131 6.84 4.31 -14.39
CA TYR A 131 8.08 3.53 -14.36
C TYR A 131 9.31 4.42 -14.52
N ASP A 132 9.31 5.35 -15.50
CA ASP A 132 10.40 6.29 -15.72
C ASP A 132 10.66 7.20 -14.51
N PHE A 133 9.61 7.64 -13.80
CA PHE A 133 9.77 8.36 -12.54
C PHE A 133 10.55 7.52 -11.51
N TRP A 134 10.13 6.29 -11.25
CA TRP A 134 10.82 5.42 -10.30
C TRP A 134 12.28 5.18 -10.72
N MET A 135 12.54 4.93 -11.99
CA MET A 135 13.89 4.62 -12.49
C MET A 135 14.82 5.84 -12.54
N THR A 136 14.29 7.06 -12.63
CA THR A 136 15.10 8.27 -12.72
C THR A 136 15.21 9.04 -11.41
N LYS A 137 14.19 8.99 -10.56
CA LYS A 137 14.11 9.80 -9.33
C LYS A 137 14.32 9.01 -8.03
N ARG A 138 14.26 7.68 -8.09
CA ARG A 138 14.29 6.81 -6.90
C ARG A 138 15.35 5.69 -6.99
N MET A 139 16.23 5.75 -7.96
CA MET A 139 17.31 4.76 -8.12
C MET A 139 18.44 4.99 -7.12
N THR A 140 18.88 3.93 -6.47
CA THR A 140 20.01 3.93 -5.54
C THR A 140 21.32 3.48 -6.18
N PRO A 141 22.48 3.70 -5.54
CA PRO A 141 23.77 3.23 -6.05
C PRO A 141 23.88 1.69 -6.22
N VAL A 142 23.02 0.91 -5.56
CA VAL A 142 23.01 -0.56 -5.67
C VAL A 142 22.14 -1.07 -6.83
N GLY A 143 21.49 -0.17 -7.58
CA GLY A 143 20.70 -0.51 -8.76
C GLY A 143 19.28 -1.01 -8.46
N LEU A 144 18.79 -0.81 -7.24
CA LEU A 144 17.40 -0.98 -6.81
C LEU A 144 16.82 0.37 -6.40
N ASN A 145 15.52 0.45 -6.22
CA ASN A 145 14.81 1.68 -5.91
C ASN A 145 14.55 1.83 -4.42
N GLN A 146 14.41 3.08 -3.96
CA GLN A 146 14.04 3.45 -2.60
C GLN A 146 12.85 4.41 -2.60
N TYR A 147 12.11 4.47 -1.51
CA TYR A 147 11.22 5.60 -1.24
C TYR A 147 12.03 6.82 -0.82
N LEU A 148 11.57 7.98 -1.23
CA LEU A 148 12.22 9.24 -0.90
C LEU A 148 11.19 10.38 -1.01
N HIS A 149 11.60 11.58 -1.32
CA HIS A 149 10.73 12.72 -1.62
C HIS A 149 11.23 13.48 -2.85
N ASN A 150 10.35 14.27 -3.46
CA ASN A 150 10.74 15.19 -4.53
C ASN A 150 11.27 16.48 -3.92
N GLU A 151 12.30 17.02 -4.53
CA GLU A 151 12.96 18.32 -4.29
C GLU A 151 12.56 19.08 -3.03
N LYS A 152 13.25 18.83 -1.93
CA LYS A 152 13.08 19.52 -0.65
C LYS A 152 14.42 20.09 -0.21
N THR A 153 14.36 21.21 0.50
CA THR A 153 15.54 21.83 1.10
C THR A 153 15.85 21.20 2.45
N ASP A 154 17.06 21.43 2.97
CA ASP A 154 17.43 21.01 4.32
C ASP A 154 16.51 21.64 5.38
N ASP A 155 15.97 22.85 5.13
CA ASP A 155 15.00 23.48 6.02
C ASP A 155 13.64 22.78 6.01
N ASP A 156 13.20 22.27 4.86
CA ASP A 156 11.99 21.41 4.76
C ASP A 156 12.18 20.12 5.56
N ASP A 157 13.34 19.49 5.47
CA ASP A 157 13.66 18.26 6.21
C ASP A 157 13.67 18.51 7.73
N VAL A 158 14.27 19.62 8.18
CA VAL A 158 14.24 20.05 9.60
C VAL A 158 12.83 20.31 10.08
N ALA A 159 12.05 21.07 9.31
CA ALA A 159 10.66 21.37 9.66
C ALA A 159 9.80 20.10 9.73
N PHE A 160 10.06 19.14 8.85
CA PHE A 160 9.35 17.87 8.87
C PHE A 160 9.76 17.00 10.06
N TYR A 161 11.05 16.96 10.43
CA TYR A 161 11.50 16.33 11.66
C TYR A 161 10.79 16.91 12.88
N ASP A 162 10.72 18.24 12.99
CA ASP A 162 10.04 18.92 14.09
C ASP A 162 8.54 18.61 14.12
N TYR A 163 7.90 18.49 12.95
CA TYR A 163 6.52 17.99 12.84
C TYR A 163 6.40 16.55 13.35
N VAL A 164 7.30 15.64 12.94
CA VAL A 164 7.28 14.24 13.38
C VAL A 164 7.47 14.10 14.89
N CYS A 165 8.23 15.00 15.52
CA CYS A 165 8.33 15.08 16.99
C CYS A 165 6.99 15.38 17.69
N THR A 166 5.99 15.89 16.98
CA THR A 166 4.62 16.03 17.54
C THR A 166 3.83 14.74 17.49
N ARG A 167 4.24 13.79 16.65
CA ARG A 167 3.61 12.48 16.47
C ARG A 167 4.33 11.37 17.24
N ILE A 168 5.65 11.45 17.35
CA ILE A 168 6.52 10.49 18.05
C ILE A 168 7.22 11.24 19.19
N GLU A 169 6.64 11.14 20.39
CA GLU A 169 7.11 11.89 21.57
C GLU A 169 8.54 11.52 22.02
N GLN A 170 9.02 10.34 21.66
CA GLN A 170 10.34 9.84 22.01
C GLN A 170 11.47 10.48 21.18
N LEU A 171 11.16 11.22 20.11
CA LEU A 171 12.17 11.95 19.35
C LEU A 171 12.68 13.18 20.10
N ASP A 172 14.00 13.40 20.04
CA ASP A 172 14.62 14.57 20.65
C ASP A 172 14.37 15.86 19.83
N LYS A 173 13.48 16.74 20.31
CA LYS A 173 13.21 18.03 19.67
C LYS A 173 14.43 18.94 19.56
N ASN A 174 15.45 18.72 20.41
CA ASN A 174 16.67 19.52 20.47
C ASN A 174 17.85 18.84 19.75
N ALA A 175 17.60 17.80 18.96
CA ALA A 175 18.63 17.11 18.19
C ALA A 175 19.43 18.11 17.29
N PRO A 176 20.71 17.82 17.02
CA PRO A 176 21.53 18.64 16.12
C PRO A 176 20.90 18.79 14.72
N ARG A 177 21.13 19.93 14.06
CA ARG A 177 20.55 20.23 12.75
C ARG A 177 20.82 19.14 11.72
N ASP A 178 22.06 18.64 11.60
CA ASP A 178 22.42 17.60 10.63
C ASP A 178 21.67 16.30 10.88
N PHE A 179 21.45 15.95 12.16
CA PHE A 179 20.62 14.82 12.52
C PHE A 179 19.16 15.02 12.09
N LYS A 180 18.58 16.22 12.33
CA LYS A 180 17.22 16.54 11.92
C LYS A 180 17.05 16.48 10.39
N ILE A 181 18.01 16.99 9.62
CA ILE A 181 18.01 16.92 8.16
C ILE A 181 17.96 15.44 7.71
N ARG A 182 18.91 14.63 8.20
CA ARG A 182 19.01 13.22 7.81
C ARG A 182 17.75 12.42 8.17
N VAL A 183 17.30 12.55 9.40
CA VAL A 183 16.16 11.76 9.91
C VAL A 183 14.84 12.29 9.39
N GLY A 184 14.69 13.62 9.24
CA GLY A 184 13.53 14.25 8.61
C GLY A 184 13.36 13.78 7.16
N ARG A 185 14.45 13.73 6.40
CA ARG A 185 14.48 13.14 5.05
C ARG A 185 14.07 11.68 5.05
N GLY A 186 14.52 10.89 6.02
CA GLY A 186 14.11 9.51 6.21
C GLY A 186 12.62 9.35 6.53
N TYR A 187 12.04 10.27 7.31
CA TYR A 187 10.60 10.28 7.56
C TYR A 187 9.78 10.70 6.33
N HIS A 188 10.32 11.54 5.44
CA HIS A 188 9.68 11.76 4.14
C HIS A 188 9.66 10.48 3.28
N ALA A 189 10.73 9.66 3.31
CA ALA A 189 10.74 8.35 2.67
C ALA A 189 9.68 7.41 3.26
N ALA A 190 9.55 7.40 4.60
CA ALA A 190 8.47 6.67 5.27
C ALA A 190 7.08 7.15 4.81
N GLY A 191 6.86 8.45 4.66
CA GLY A 191 5.62 9.01 4.11
C GLY A 191 5.33 8.56 2.68
N GLU A 192 6.36 8.47 1.80
CA GLU A 192 6.18 7.95 0.43
C GLU A 192 5.87 6.45 0.41
N SER A 193 6.34 5.69 1.40
CA SER A 193 5.99 4.27 1.53
C SER A 193 4.53 4.02 1.97
N GLY A 194 3.81 5.07 2.38
CA GLY A 194 2.48 4.95 2.97
C GLY A 194 2.48 4.50 4.44
N LEU A 195 3.66 4.25 5.03
CA LEU A 195 3.82 3.73 6.40
C LEU A 195 4.36 4.81 7.34
N ASP A 196 3.65 5.92 7.44
CA ASP A 196 4.05 7.02 8.27
C ASP A 196 3.39 6.97 9.67
N PHE A 197 4.10 6.58 10.78
CA PHE A 197 5.51 6.20 10.69
C PHE A 197 5.69 4.79 11.21
N SER A 198 6.77 4.12 10.75
CA SER A 198 7.01 2.71 11.03
C SER A 198 8.41 2.50 11.65
N PRO A 199 8.57 1.54 12.56
CA PRO A 199 9.89 1.15 13.08
C PRO A 199 10.84 0.62 11.98
N ARG A 200 10.29 0.23 10.83
CA ARG A 200 11.01 -0.23 9.65
C ARG A 200 12.08 0.77 9.19
N PHE A 201 11.76 2.05 9.21
CA PHE A 201 12.64 3.12 8.75
C PHE A 201 13.50 3.68 9.88
N HIS A 202 12.96 3.80 11.08
CA HIS A 202 13.60 4.39 12.26
C HIS A 202 14.43 5.63 11.89
N TYR A 203 15.78 5.60 12.04
CA TYR A 203 16.67 6.70 11.68
C TYR A 203 17.37 6.53 10.31
N ASP A 204 17.10 5.45 9.60
CA ASP A 204 17.86 5.05 8.42
C ASP A 204 17.08 5.17 7.09
N GLY A 205 15.89 5.77 7.09
CA GLY A 205 15.00 5.79 5.92
C GLY A 205 15.65 6.26 4.60
N VAL A 206 16.70 7.09 4.67
CA VAL A 206 17.43 7.56 3.47
C VAL A 206 18.41 6.54 2.88
N ASP A 207 18.72 5.47 3.60
CA ASP A 207 19.73 4.48 3.21
C ASP A 207 19.12 3.12 2.88
N ILE A 208 17.80 3.01 2.86
CA ILE A 208 17.08 1.75 2.73
C ILE A 208 16.63 1.55 1.29
N VAL A 209 16.77 0.31 0.82
CA VAL A 209 16.11 -0.22 -0.37
C VAL A 209 14.98 -1.12 0.11
N GLU A 210 13.75 -0.75 -0.17
CA GLU A 210 12.57 -1.40 0.39
C GLU A 210 12.13 -2.60 -0.44
N VAL A 211 11.79 -3.68 0.24
CA VAL A 211 11.43 -4.96 -0.38
C VAL A 211 10.12 -4.87 -1.17
N ASP A 212 9.11 -4.22 -0.61
CA ASP A 212 7.80 -4.07 -1.23
C ASP A 212 7.86 -3.20 -2.49
N LEU A 213 8.54 -2.03 -2.44
CA LEU A 213 8.74 -1.18 -3.61
C LEU A 213 9.37 -1.96 -4.76
N ASN A 214 10.48 -2.64 -4.49
CA ASN A 214 11.20 -3.37 -5.53
C ASN A 214 10.44 -4.59 -6.04
N ALA A 215 9.62 -5.23 -5.21
CA ALA A 215 8.72 -6.29 -5.63
C ALA A 215 7.57 -5.75 -6.52
N HIS A 216 6.98 -4.59 -6.18
CA HIS A 216 6.00 -3.94 -7.04
C HIS A 216 6.58 -3.52 -8.39
N LEU A 217 7.80 -2.99 -8.40
CA LEU A 217 8.49 -2.63 -9.67
C LEU A 217 8.86 -3.86 -10.50
N TYR A 218 9.21 -4.99 -9.87
CA TYR A 218 9.38 -6.27 -10.56
C TYR A 218 8.09 -6.68 -11.28
N ALA A 219 6.93 -6.56 -10.62
CA ALA A 219 5.64 -6.84 -11.25
C ALA A 219 5.32 -5.85 -12.37
N MET A 220 5.64 -4.56 -12.17
CA MET A 220 5.43 -3.51 -13.18
C MET A 220 6.24 -3.77 -14.44
N GLU A 221 7.51 -4.17 -14.30
CA GLU A 221 8.38 -4.54 -15.43
C GLU A 221 7.80 -5.72 -16.22
N GLY A 222 7.30 -6.75 -15.54
CA GLY A 222 6.62 -7.87 -16.19
C GLY A 222 5.33 -7.46 -16.91
N TYR A 223 4.53 -6.57 -16.32
CA TYR A 223 3.32 -6.07 -16.96
C TYR A 223 3.61 -5.13 -18.13
N LEU A 224 4.61 -4.28 -18.02
CA LEU A 224 5.06 -3.45 -19.13
C LEU A 224 5.56 -4.30 -20.31
N ALA A 225 6.24 -5.42 -20.05
CA ALA A 225 6.63 -6.36 -21.10
C ALA A 225 5.43 -7.00 -21.78
N GLU A 226 4.44 -7.45 -21.00
CA GLU A 226 3.18 -8.00 -21.51
C GLU A 226 2.45 -7.00 -22.42
N LEU A 227 2.32 -5.74 -21.99
CA LEU A 227 1.67 -4.69 -22.77
C LEU A 227 2.51 -4.26 -23.98
N ALA A 228 3.83 -4.19 -23.82
CA ALA A 228 4.73 -3.88 -24.92
C ALA A 228 4.60 -4.88 -26.06
N LYS A 229 4.47 -6.16 -25.79
CA LYS A 229 4.25 -7.19 -26.80
C LYS A 229 3.10 -6.86 -27.76
N GLU A 230 2.05 -6.19 -27.27
CA GLU A 230 0.92 -5.78 -28.08
C GLU A 230 1.12 -4.39 -28.71
N PHE A 231 1.67 -3.41 -27.97
CA PHE A 231 1.65 -2.00 -28.39
C PHE A 231 2.98 -1.48 -28.92
N GLU A 232 4.12 -1.99 -28.43
CA GLU A 232 5.50 -1.59 -28.79
C GLU A 232 6.43 -2.80 -28.65
N PRO A 233 6.34 -3.79 -29.58
CA PRO A 233 7.05 -5.08 -29.43
C PRO A 233 8.58 -4.95 -29.26
N GLU A 234 9.16 -3.87 -29.76
CA GLU A 234 10.60 -3.59 -29.62
C GLU A 234 11.03 -3.29 -28.18
N LEU A 235 10.08 -2.99 -27.28
CA LEU A 235 10.35 -2.72 -25.85
C LEU A 235 10.16 -3.96 -24.96
N GLU A 236 9.55 -5.04 -25.45
CA GLU A 236 9.28 -6.24 -24.65
C GLU A 236 10.55 -6.77 -23.97
N GLU A 237 11.60 -7.01 -24.77
CA GLU A 237 12.87 -7.56 -24.27
C GLU A 237 13.57 -6.63 -23.27
N LYS A 238 13.44 -5.31 -23.45
CA LYS A 238 13.97 -4.32 -22.51
C LYS A 238 13.35 -4.47 -21.11
N PHE A 239 12.02 -4.62 -21.03
CA PHE A 239 11.34 -4.75 -19.75
C PHE A 239 11.58 -6.13 -19.11
N LEU A 240 11.63 -7.21 -19.89
CA LEU A 240 11.99 -8.53 -19.39
C LEU A 240 13.43 -8.57 -18.83
N ALA A 241 14.37 -7.91 -19.49
CA ALA A 241 15.74 -7.79 -19.02
C ALA A 241 15.82 -6.98 -17.70
N ALA A 242 15.05 -5.90 -17.59
CA ALA A 242 14.95 -5.10 -16.36
C ALA A 242 14.39 -5.93 -15.20
N GLN A 243 13.29 -6.65 -15.43
CA GLN A 243 12.67 -7.55 -14.46
C GLN A 243 13.65 -8.62 -13.96
N LYS A 244 14.34 -9.28 -14.88
CA LYS A 244 15.36 -10.29 -14.56
C LYS A 244 16.49 -9.72 -13.72
N LYS A 245 17.00 -8.53 -14.09
CA LYS A 245 18.05 -7.83 -13.35
C LYS A 245 17.60 -7.46 -11.95
N ARG A 246 16.38 -6.93 -11.79
CA ARG A 246 15.81 -6.58 -10.48
C ARG A 246 15.75 -7.82 -9.59
N LYS A 247 15.20 -8.92 -10.09
CA LYS A 247 15.16 -10.17 -9.34
C LYS A 247 16.54 -10.62 -8.88
N GLN A 248 17.55 -10.60 -9.76
CA GLN A 248 18.92 -10.97 -9.40
C GLN A 248 19.50 -10.11 -8.27
N LEU A 249 19.28 -8.79 -8.32
CA LEU A 249 19.73 -7.87 -7.27
C LEU A 249 18.96 -8.08 -5.96
N MET A 250 17.65 -8.29 -6.02
CA MET A 250 16.83 -8.59 -4.82
C MET A 250 17.27 -9.92 -4.18
N ASP A 251 17.49 -10.96 -4.99
CA ASP A 251 17.97 -12.26 -4.49
C ASP A 251 19.35 -12.12 -3.81
N GLN A 252 20.23 -11.33 -4.38
CA GLN A 252 21.59 -11.14 -3.87
C GLN A 252 21.65 -10.29 -2.59
N LEU A 253 20.85 -9.24 -2.50
CA LEU A 253 20.97 -8.22 -1.44
C LEU A 253 19.94 -8.38 -0.33
N MET A 254 18.75 -8.90 -0.63
CA MET A 254 17.58 -8.86 0.25
C MET A 254 17.09 -10.23 0.70
N LEU A 255 17.36 -11.31 -0.06
CA LEU A 255 16.92 -12.67 0.29
C LEU A 255 17.82 -13.26 1.37
N CYS A 256 17.22 -13.73 2.46
CA CYS A 256 17.90 -14.35 3.57
C CYS A 256 17.71 -15.87 3.61
N GLU A 257 18.49 -16.54 4.45
CA GLU A 257 18.51 -18.01 4.62
C GLU A 257 17.19 -18.59 5.13
N ASP A 258 16.31 -17.76 5.69
CA ASP A 258 14.95 -18.15 6.12
C ASP A 258 13.91 -18.09 5.00
N GLY A 259 14.34 -17.77 3.78
CA GLY A 259 13.49 -17.67 2.59
C GLY A 259 12.71 -16.36 2.48
N LEU A 260 12.92 -15.41 3.39
CA LEU A 260 12.28 -14.11 3.37
C LEU A 260 13.18 -13.03 2.77
N TYR A 261 12.55 -12.08 2.09
CA TYR A 261 13.20 -10.85 1.66
C TYR A 261 13.07 -9.81 2.76
N TYR A 262 14.17 -9.10 3.04
CA TYR A 262 14.25 -8.01 3.99
C TYR A 262 14.75 -6.74 3.33
N ASP A 263 14.45 -5.59 3.91
CA ASP A 263 15.02 -4.32 3.45
C ASP A 263 16.55 -4.35 3.56
N TYR A 264 17.20 -3.76 2.56
CA TYR A 264 18.65 -3.67 2.50
C TYR A 264 19.11 -2.25 2.76
N ASN A 265 20.02 -2.07 3.69
CA ASN A 265 20.66 -0.78 3.95
C ASN A 265 21.95 -0.69 3.14
N PHE A 266 21.97 0.12 2.10
CA PHE A 266 23.11 0.21 1.18
C PHE A 266 24.29 0.99 1.76
N ASN A 267 24.09 1.82 2.79
CA ASN A 267 25.18 2.50 3.51
C ASN A 267 25.87 1.54 4.49
N LYS A 268 25.10 0.76 5.25
CA LYS A 268 25.61 -0.30 6.15
C LYS A 268 26.06 -1.55 5.39
N LYS A 269 25.69 -1.67 4.11
CA LYS A 269 25.97 -2.83 3.24
C LYS A 269 25.47 -4.16 3.79
N GLY A 270 24.22 -4.17 4.28
CA GLY A 270 23.62 -5.33 4.90
C GLY A 270 22.09 -5.18 5.08
N ILE A 271 21.47 -6.22 5.61
CA ILE A 271 20.05 -6.20 5.95
C ILE A 271 19.79 -5.10 7.00
N GLN A 272 18.71 -4.32 6.79
CA GLN A 272 18.38 -3.19 7.65
C GLN A 272 18.09 -3.64 9.08
N GLN A 273 17.23 -4.64 9.23
CA GLN A 273 16.91 -5.24 10.52
C GLN A 273 16.27 -6.63 10.34
N ARG A 274 16.37 -7.47 11.35
CA ARG A 274 15.73 -8.80 11.44
C ARG A 274 15.02 -9.01 12.78
N GLU A 275 14.84 -7.95 13.56
CA GLU A 275 14.22 -8.01 14.88
C GLU A 275 12.72 -8.37 14.79
N PHE A 276 12.07 -7.86 13.76
CA PHE A 276 10.64 -8.08 13.53
C PHE A 276 10.32 -8.29 12.04
N ASN A 277 9.23 -8.98 11.77
CA ASN A 277 8.64 -9.03 10.42
C ASN A 277 7.67 -7.87 10.22
N PHE A 278 7.36 -7.56 8.96
CA PHE A 278 6.40 -6.53 8.56
C PHE A 278 5.67 -6.95 7.29
N THR A 279 4.48 -6.39 7.07
CA THR A 279 3.55 -6.88 6.05
C THR A 279 4.02 -6.65 4.62
N GLY A 280 4.88 -5.64 4.36
CA GLY A 280 5.52 -5.46 3.05
C GLY A 280 6.29 -6.69 2.54
N GLN A 281 6.75 -7.57 3.45
CA GLN A 281 7.41 -8.82 3.10
C GLN A 281 6.48 -9.86 2.43
N PHE A 282 5.15 -9.64 2.41
CA PHE A 282 4.23 -10.46 1.64
C PHE A 282 4.26 -10.16 0.13
N VAL A 283 4.71 -8.97 -0.27
CA VAL A 283 4.68 -8.56 -1.69
C VAL A 283 5.48 -9.48 -2.61
N PRO A 284 6.69 -9.97 -2.26
CA PRO A 284 7.40 -10.97 -3.04
C PRO A 284 6.60 -12.23 -3.37
N PHE A 285 5.74 -12.70 -2.46
CA PHE A 285 4.86 -13.85 -2.71
C PHE A 285 3.68 -13.49 -3.63
N ILE A 286 3.15 -12.27 -3.52
CA ILE A 286 2.07 -11.77 -4.37
C ILE A 286 2.51 -11.71 -5.83
N VAL A 287 3.72 -11.23 -6.08
CA VAL A 287 4.24 -10.98 -7.44
C VAL A 287 5.04 -12.17 -8.02
N GLY A 288 5.12 -13.29 -7.30
CA GLY A 288 5.78 -14.50 -7.77
C GLY A 288 7.33 -14.46 -7.73
N LEU A 289 7.92 -13.55 -6.97
CA LEU A 289 9.35 -13.57 -6.66
C LEU A 289 9.72 -14.76 -5.78
N SER A 290 8.84 -15.15 -4.86
CA SER A 290 8.97 -16.33 -4.01
C SER A 290 7.70 -17.18 -4.03
N ASN A 291 7.88 -18.50 -4.01
CA ASN A 291 6.80 -19.47 -3.83
C ASN A 291 7.01 -20.35 -2.58
N ASP A 292 7.91 -19.95 -1.69
CA ASP A 292 8.25 -20.68 -0.47
C ASP A 292 7.14 -20.52 0.58
N LYS A 293 6.33 -21.57 0.72
CA LYS A 293 5.22 -21.62 1.68
C LYS A 293 5.68 -21.65 3.12
N GLU A 294 6.86 -22.21 3.41
CA GLU A 294 7.39 -22.24 4.77
C GLU A 294 7.89 -20.85 5.19
N ALA A 295 8.53 -20.12 4.29
CA ALA A 295 8.87 -18.72 4.52
C ALA A 295 7.62 -17.87 4.75
N ALA A 296 6.56 -18.07 3.94
CA ALA A 296 5.28 -17.37 4.13
C ALA A 296 4.62 -17.70 5.48
N ARG A 297 4.71 -18.95 5.99
CA ARG A 297 4.23 -19.31 7.34
C ARG A 297 5.04 -18.64 8.45
N LYS A 298 6.36 -18.56 8.30
CA LYS A 298 7.22 -17.84 9.25
C LYS A 298 6.85 -16.36 9.32
N LEU A 299 6.70 -15.72 8.16
CA LEU A 299 6.26 -14.34 8.07
C LEU A 299 4.92 -14.15 8.76
N LEU A 300 3.93 -14.98 8.41
CA LEU A 300 2.59 -14.92 8.98
C LEU A 300 2.63 -15.05 10.52
N LYS A 301 3.42 -15.99 11.05
CA LYS A 301 3.59 -16.17 12.49
C LYS A 301 4.18 -14.92 13.18
N GLY A 302 4.96 -14.13 12.47
CA GLY A 302 5.58 -12.91 13.00
C GLY A 302 4.63 -11.71 13.08
N VAL A 303 3.52 -11.72 12.31
CA VAL A 303 2.61 -10.56 12.19
C VAL A 303 1.14 -10.90 12.45
N GLU A 304 0.76 -12.18 12.56
CA GLU A 304 -0.61 -12.61 12.86
C GLU A 304 -0.87 -12.67 14.36
N PHE A 305 -1.92 -11.99 14.82
CA PHE A 305 -2.37 -11.99 16.20
C PHE A 305 -3.81 -12.50 16.33
N SER A 306 -4.36 -12.42 17.54
CA SER A 306 -5.68 -13.01 17.84
C SER A 306 -6.81 -12.46 16.96
N HIS A 307 -6.76 -11.17 16.57
CA HIS A 307 -7.85 -10.49 15.87
C HIS A 307 -7.50 -10.03 14.46
N GLY A 308 -6.24 -10.04 14.04
CA GLY A 308 -5.85 -9.62 12.70
C GLY A 308 -4.35 -9.69 12.44
N ILE A 309 -3.95 -9.09 11.34
CA ILE A 309 -2.55 -8.93 10.93
C ILE A 309 -2.09 -7.54 11.37
N ALA A 310 -1.06 -7.46 12.20
CA ALA A 310 -0.43 -6.19 12.55
C ALA A 310 0.56 -5.75 11.47
N ALA A 311 0.75 -4.43 11.32
CA ALA A 311 1.69 -3.85 10.34
C ALA A 311 3.12 -4.38 10.51
N THR A 312 3.53 -4.62 11.77
CA THR A 312 4.79 -5.27 12.10
C THR A 312 4.61 -6.30 13.23
N GLY A 313 5.60 -7.14 13.46
CA GLY A 313 5.77 -7.84 14.73
C GLY A 313 6.15 -6.86 15.86
N PRO A 314 6.17 -7.31 17.13
CA PRO A 314 6.70 -6.53 18.25
C PRO A 314 8.17 -6.16 18.03
N PHE A 315 8.58 -4.99 18.51
CA PHE A 315 9.94 -4.44 18.38
C PHE A 315 10.38 -3.76 19.69
N SER A 316 11.70 -3.51 19.82
CA SER A 316 12.31 -3.07 21.08
C SER A 316 12.68 -1.56 21.11
N TYR A 317 12.41 -0.79 20.06
CA TYR A 317 12.92 0.59 19.94
C TYR A 317 12.35 1.59 20.96
N GLY A 318 11.26 1.24 21.65
CA GLY A 318 10.65 2.12 22.66
C GLY A 318 9.96 3.37 22.09
N PHE A 319 9.58 3.34 20.79
CA PHE A 319 8.89 4.42 20.10
C PHE A 319 7.44 4.03 19.79
N ASP A 320 6.54 4.99 19.90
CA ASP A 320 5.11 4.83 19.59
C ASP A 320 4.85 5.05 18.08
N TYR A 321 5.26 4.11 17.25
CA TYR A 321 5.00 4.15 15.81
C TYR A 321 3.56 3.77 15.47
N GLN A 322 2.95 4.49 14.53
CA GLN A 322 1.58 4.26 14.08
C GLN A 322 1.48 3.02 13.18
N ALA A 323 2.34 2.90 12.15
CA ALA A 323 2.35 1.75 11.25
C ALA A 323 3.21 0.62 11.86
N ALA A 324 2.75 0.07 12.98
CA ALA A 324 3.45 -0.92 13.80
C ALA A 324 2.51 -1.75 14.67
N TYR A 325 3.02 -2.82 15.27
CA TYR A 325 2.34 -3.56 16.32
C TYR A 325 1.87 -2.61 17.46
N PRO A 326 0.64 -2.73 17.97
CA PRO A 326 -0.38 -3.73 17.66
C PRO A 326 -1.39 -3.31 16.58
N PHE A 327 -1.15 -2.22 15.84
CA PHE A 327 -2.09 -1.71 14.86
C PHE A 327 -2.20 -2.60 13.63
N SER A 328 -3.45 -2.75 13.14
CA SER A 328 -3.84 -3.56 12.00
C SER A 328 -4.61 -2.68 11.02
N PHE A 329 -4.01 -2.41 9.89
CA PHE A 329 -4.65 -1.67 8.82
C PHE A 329 -5.28 -2.63 7.80
N PRO A 330 -6.24 -2.18 7.00
CA PRO A 330 -6.85 -3.00 5.94
C PRO A 330 -5.81 -3.56 4.96
N TYR A 331 -4.82 -2.76 4.56
CA TYR A 331 -3.77 -3.20 3.64
C TYR A 331 -2.90 -4.33 4.21
N ASP A 332 -2.65 -4.37 5.52
CA ASP A 332 -1.89 -5.45 6.17
C ASP A 332 -2.59 -6.79 6.00
N ASN A 333 -3.90 -6.79 6.27
CA ASN A 333 -4.75 -7.98 6.12
C ASN A 333 -4.89 -8.37 4.63
N ALA A 334 -5.02 -7.38 3.74
CA ALA A 334 -5.10 -7.60 2.30
C ALA A 334 -3.81 -8.21 1.74
N LEU A 335 -2.62 -7.69 2.11
CA LEU A 335 -1.34 -8.22 1.65
C LEU A 335 -1.15 -9.68 2.09
N ALA A 336 -1.44 -9.99 3.36
CA ALA A 336 -1.37 -11.35 3.87
C ALA A 336 -2.38 -12.28 3.15
N PHE A 337 -3.64 -11.86 3.05
CA PHE A 337 -4.69 -12.63 2.38
C PHE A 337 -4.34 -12.88 0.90
N TRP A 338 -3.88 -11.86 0.20
CA TRP A 338 -3.51 -11.95 -1.22
C TRP A 338 -2.31 -12.89 -1.43
N ALA A 339 -1.23 -12.75 -0.66
CA ALA A 339 -0.07 -13.63 -0.74
C ALA A 339 -0.45 -15.10 -0.49
N LEU A 340 -1.22 -15.35 0.57
CA LEU A 340 -1.63 -16.71 0.94
C LEU A 340 -2.58 -17.33 -0.09
N THR A 341 -3.45 -16.54 -0.72
CA THR A 341 -4.32 -17.03 -1.82
C THR A 341 -3.50 -17.37 -3.07
N LYS A 342 -2.51 -16.53 -3.43
CA LYS A 342 -1.58 -16.78 -4.54
C LYS A 342 -0.79 -18.08 -4.34
N LEU A 343 -0.35 -18.33 -3.12
CA LEU A 343 0.37 -19.57 -2.76
C LEU A 343 -0.55 -20.79 -2.63
N GLY A 344 -1.89 -20.63 -2.70
CA GLY A 344 -2.84 -21.71 -2.48
C GLY A 344 -2.82 -22.29 -1.06
N MET A 345 -2.48 -21.46 -0.05
CA MET A 345 -2.41 -21.82 1.36
C MET A 345 -3.79 -21.70 2.01
N LYS A 346 -4.65 -22.67 1.72
CA LYS A 346 -6.10 -22.59 2.00
C LYS A 346 -6.44 -22.40 3.47
N GLU A 347 -5.76 -23.09 4.34
CA GLU A 347 -6.02 -23.02 5.79
C GLU A 347 -5.68 -21.62 6.30
N GLU A 348 -4.52 -21.11 5.92
CA GLU A 348 -4.01 -19.82 6.36
C GLU A 348 -4.85 -18.66 5.79
N TYR A 349 -5.13 -18.63 4.48
CA TYR A 349 -5.93 -17.53 3.91
C TYR A 349 -7.37 -17.54 4.43
N THR A 350 -7.92 -18.72 4.73
CA THR A 350 -9.26 -18.83 5.31
C THR A 350 -9.28 -18.22 6.72
N ARG A 351 -8.29 -18.55 7.54
CA ARG A 351 -8.15 -18.01 8.90
C ARG A 351 -7.96 -16.50 8.90
N VAL A 352 -7.02 -16.00 8.08
CA VAL A 352 -6.72 -14.55 7.97
C VAL A 352 -7.93 -13.78 7.46
N GLY A 353 -8.58 -14.26 6.40
CA GLY A 353 -9.75 -13.60 5.83
C GLY A 353 -10.92 -13.52 6.82
N TYR A 354 -11.21 -14.60 7.54
CA TYR A 354 -12.26 -14.55 8.56
C TYR A 354 -11.91 -13.64 9.75
N LYS A 355 -10.65 -13.61 10.20
CA LYS A 355 -10.24 -12.64 11.23
C LYS A 355 -10.53 -11.20 10.80
N TYR A 356 -10.25 -10.86 9.53
CA TYR A 356 -10.53 -9.53 9.03
C TYR A 356 -12.03 -9.22 8.96
N LEU A 357 -12.85 -10.15 8.46
CA LEU A 357 -14.31 -9.99 8.44
C LEU A 357 -14.87 -9.86 9.86
N ASP A 358 -14.41 -10.68 10.81
CA ASP A 358 -14.82 -10.64 12.21
C ASP A 358 -14.44 -9.31 12.87
N MET A 359 -13.22 -8.83 12.64
CA MET A 359 -12.71 -7.56 13.19
C MET A 359 -13.58 -6.38 12.75
N CYS A 360 -13.85 -6.28 11.45
CA CYS A 360 -14.68 -5.22 10.89
C CYS A 360 -16.14 -5.34 11.32
N SER A 361 -16.74 -6.53 11.23
CA SER A 361 -18.17 -6.73 11.54
C SER A 361 -18.47 -6.60 13.02
N THR A 362 -17.57 -7.06 13.90
CA THR A 362 -17.73 -6.88 15.35
C THR A 362 -17.73 -5.40 15.72
N SER A 363 -16.81 -4.63 15.14
CA SER A 363 -16.77 -3.18 15.35
C SER A 363 -17.99 -2.49 14.75
N PHE A 364 -18.37 -2.84 13.52
CA PHE A 364 -19.53 -2.29 12.84
C PHE A 364 -20.84 -2.53 13.62
N ASN A 365 -21.05 -3.73 14.14
CA ASN A 365 -22.26 -4.06 14.92
C ASN A 365 -22.37 -3.24 16.21
N LYS A 366 -21.25 -2.75 16.74
CA LYS A 366 -21.20 -1.92 17.94
C LYS A 366 -21.35 -0.43 17.64
N ASP A 367 -20.58 0.06 16.66
CA ASP A 367 -20.38 1.50 16.43
C ASP A 367 -21.07 1.99 15.15
N HIS A 368 -21.53 1.08 14.28
CA HIS A 368 -22.04 1.35 12.92
C HIS A 368 -21.04 2.06 12.00
N HIS A 369 -19.73 1.90 12.27
CA HIS A 369 -18.64 2.46 11.50
C HIS A 369 -17.59 1.42 11.09
N LEU A 370 -16.94 1.67 9.97
CA LEU A 370 -15.71 0.99 9.54
C LEU A 370 -14.54 1.93 9.78
N TRP A 371 -13.58 1.49 10.57
CA TRP A 371 -12.48 2.34 11.01
C TRP A 371 -11.26 2.23 10.09
N GLU A 372 -10.46 3.28 10.08
CA GLU A 372 -9.18 3.33 9.36
C GLU A 372 -8.22 2.21 9.78
N ALA A 373 -8.17 1.91 11.06
CA ALA A 373 -7.32 0.89 11.65
C ALA A 373 -7.95 0.25 12.87
N TYR A 374 -7.52 -0.97 13.15
CA TYR A 374 -7.99 -1.80 14.26
C TYR A 374 -6.79 -2.24 15.13
N ASP A 375 -7.08 -2.94 16.22
CA ASP A 375 -6.06 -3.57 17.06
C ASP A 375 -5.99 -5.08 16.75
N ALA A 376 -4.82 -5.55 16.34
CA ALA A 376 -4.62 -6.97 15.99
C ALA A 376 -4.72 -7.92 17.19
N THR A 377 -4.64 -7.41 18.43
CA THR A 377 -4.56 -8.20 19.66
C THR A 377 -5.87 -8.25 20.45
N LYS A 378 -6.79 -7.30 20.22
CA LYS A 378 -8.07 -7.18 20.91
C LYS A 378 -9.17 -6.67 19.97
N PRO A 379 -10.46 -6.90 20.27
CA PRO A 379 -11.56 -6.39 19.45
C PRO A 379 -11.64 -4.87 19.46
N GLY A 380 -11.94 -4.27 18.29
CA GLY A 380 -12.27 -2.86 18.17
C GLY A 380 -11.25 -2.05 17.39
N ARG A 381 -11.57 -0.76 17.25
CA ARG A 381 -10.72 0.20 16.56
C ARG A 381 -9.39 0.40 17.27
N ALA A 382 -8.37 0.78 16.52
CA ALA A 382 -7.10 1.22 17.07
C ALA A 382 -7.28 2.52 17.86
N GLU A 383 -6.75 2.57 19.08
CA GLU A 383 -6.67 3.80 19.88
C GLU A 383 -5.38 4.54 19.49
N LYS A 384 -5.50 5.46 18.52
CA LYS A 384 -4.39 6.28 18.06
C LYS A 384 -4.26 7.54 18.91
N LYS A 385 -3.05 7.96 19.20
CA LYS A 385 -2.76 9.21 19.92
C LYS A 385 -2.74 10.43 19.01
N GLU A 386 -2.53 10.25 17.71
CA GLU A 386 -2.20 11.33 16.77
C GLU A 386 -3.40 12.11 16.28
N TYR A 387 -4.50 11.43 15.98
CA TYR A 387 -5.76 12.02 15.55
C TYR A 387 -6.95 11.11 15.91
N PRO A 388 -8.17 11.65 16.03
CA PRO A 388 -9.35 10.83 16.29
C PRO A 388 -9.50 9.75 15.22
N ALA A 389 -9.88 8.56 15.62
CA ALA A 389 -10.17 7.48 14.68
C ALA A 389 -11.26 7.94 13.70
N THR A 390 -10.96 7.88 12.41
CA THR A 390 -11.83 8.34 11.33
C THR A 390 -12.58 7.16 10.74
N GLU A 391 -13.84 7.36 10.39
CA GLU A 391 -14.58 6.39 9.59
C GLU A 391 -13.94 6.28 8.21
N MET A 392 -13.54 5.07 7.84
CA MET A 392 -12.97 4.76 6.53
C MET A 392 -13.97 3.96 5.72
N LEU A 393 -14.60 4.61 4.74
CA LEU A 393 -15.34 3.87 3.73
C LEU A 393 -14.38 3.19 2.75
N GLY A 394 -13.39 3.92 2.25
CA GLY A 394 -12.49 3.53 1.17
C GLY A 394 -11.81 2.16 1.33
N TRP A 395 -10.56 2.13 1.75
CA TRP A 395 -9.78 0.89 1.78
C TRP A 395 -10.33 -0.18 2.72
N THR A 396 -10.91 0.21 3.87
CA THR A 396 -11.50 -0.76 4.81
C THR A 396 -12.68 -1.49 4.19
N ALA A 397 -13.59 -0.72 3.59
CA ALA A 397 -14.74 -1.27 2.89
C ALA A 397 -14.30 -2.09 1.66
N GLY A 398 -13.34 -1.59 0.90
CA GLY A 398 -12.81 -2.26 -0.29
C GLY A 398 -12.21 -3.62 0.01
N VAL A 399 -11.36 -3.72 1.03
CA VAL A 399 -10.77 -5.00 1.46
C VAL A 399 -11.83 -5.92 2.06
N TYR A 400 -12.80 -5.37 2.83
CA TYR A 400 -13.91 -6.17 3.35
C TYR A 400 -14.70 -6.84 2.24
N GLN A 401 -15.11 -6.09 1.22
CA GLN A 401 -15.83 -6.63 0.08
C GLN A 401 -14.99 -7.66 -0.69
N TRP A 402 -13.71 -7.39 -0.90
CA TRP A 402 -12.81 -8.35 -1.56
C TRP A 402 -12.81 -9.71 -0.85
N VAL A 403 -12.62 -9.75 0.46
CA VAL A 403 -12.62 -10.99 1.27
C VAL A 403 -14.00 -11.62 1.33
N TYR A 404 -15.07 -10.83 1.48
CA TYR A 404 -16.45 -11.30 1.51
C TYR A 404 -16.86 -11.99 0.21
N TYR A 405 -16.61 -11.35 -0.94
CA TYR A 405 -16.91 -11.92 -2.24
C TYR A 405 -16.11 -13.21 -2.50
N TYR A 406 -14.86 -13.24 -2.09
CA TYR A 406 -14.02 -14.43 -2.23
C TYR A 406 -14.61 -15.65 -1.53
N PHE A 407 -15.14 -15.49 -0.31
CA PHE A 407 -15.66 -16.60 0.48
C PHE A 407 -17.12 -16.95 0.20
N PHE A 408 -17.95 -15.98 -0.09
CA PHE A 408 -19.39 -16.17 -0.08
C PHE A 408 -20.08 -16.05 -1.43
N LEU A 409 -19.43 -15.44 -2.42
CA LEU A 409 -20.03 -15.19 -3.72
C LEU A 409 -19.17 -15.72 -4.90
N ASP A 410 -18.10 -16.44 -4.59
CA ASP A 410 -17.14 -17.03 -5.53
C ASP A 410 -16.70 -16.09 -6.68
N LYS A 411 -16.63 -14.79 -6.37
CA LYS A 411 -16.18 -13.76 -7.29
C LYS A 411 -14.77 -13.36 -6.90
N LYS A 412 -13.82 -13.58 -7.79
CA LYS A 412 -12.40 -13.37 -7.59
C LYS A 412 -11.88 -12.40 -8.62
N LEU A 413 -11.02 -11.50 -8.22
CA LEU A 413 -10.21 -10.71 -9.14
C LEU A 413 -8.99 -11.55 -9.54
N SER A 414 -8.59 -11.50 -10.81
CA SER A 414 -7.78 -12.56 -11.44
C SER A 414 -6.30 -12.58 -11.06
N TYR A 415 -5.80 -11.63 -10.29
CA TYR A 415 -4.36 -11.63 -9.89
C TYR A 415 -4.15 -11.24 -8.43
#